data_5d74ea2029dda40826d64d07f6e61bbf
#
_entry.id   5d74ea2029dda40826d64d07f6e61bbf
#
_cell.length_a   1.000
_cell.length_b   1.000
_cell.length_c   1.000
_cell.angle_alpha   90.00
_cell.angle_beta   90.00
_cell.angle_gamma   90.00
#
_symmetry.space_group_name_H-M   'P 1'
#
loop_
_entity.id
_entity.type
_entity.pdbx_description
1 polymer ?
#
loop_
_entity_poly.entity_id
_entity_poly.type
_entity_poly.pdbx_seq_one_letter_code
_entity_poly.pdbx_strand_id
1 'polypeptide(L)'
;SLPIVSGDGFDTELVTTVPGPKLANDVYFSTHTYREDTRPEVLNFIKEYEKEYGRPPENAFAALGFDAVGLIADAIERAGSTEPDALKKALGATQGFKAVTGEITYARPTGVPVKGVSIIGVKSGNYKVMEVWYPKY
;
A
#
# COMPACT_ATOMS: atom_id res chain seq x y z
N SER A 1 -13.03 -17.18 -20.86
CA SER A 1 -13.41 -15.92 -20.17
C SER A 1 -12.35 -14.87 -20.48
N LEU A 2 -12.74 -13.60 -20.46
CA LEU A 2 -11.78 -12.51 -20.52
C LEU A 2 -11.31 -12.17 -19.11
N PRO A 3 -10.01 -11.87 -18.90
CA PRO A 3 -9.54 -11.43 -17.60
C PRO A 3 -10.10 -10.05 -17.24
N ILE A 4 -10.34 -9.83 -15.96
CA ILE A 4 -10.71 -8.54 -15.39
C ILE A 4 -9.44 -7.94 -14.79
N VAL A 5 -9.09 -6.71 -15.20
CA VAL A 5 -7.92 -6.00 -14.70
C VAL A 5 -8.37 -4.69 -14.06
N SER A 6 -7.89 -4.39 -12.85
CA SER A 6 -8.26 -3.22 -12.08
C SER A 6 -7.08 -2.63 -11.29
N GLY A 7 -7.31 -1.47 -10.69
CA GLY A 7 -6.43 -0.84 -9.72
C GLY A 7 -6.74 -1.28 -8.28
N ASP A 8 -6.20 -0.53 -7.33
CA ASP A 8 -6.26 -0.79 -5.88
C ASP A 8 -7.68 -0.73 -5.27
N GLY A 9 -8.64 -0.14 -5.97
CA GLY A 9 -10.06 -0.19 -5.57
C GLY A 9 -10.63 -1.62 -5.49
N PHE A 10 -9.94 -2.62 -6.07
CA PHE A 10 -10.29 -4.03 -5.96
C PHE A 10 -9.61 -4.74 -4.77
N ASP A 11 -8.84 -4.04 -3.96
CA ASP A 11 -8.28 -4.60 -2.71
C ASP A 11 -9.35 -4.64 -1.60
N THR A 12 -10.34 -5.49 -1.80
CA THR A 12 -11.48 -5.70 -0.89
C THR A 12 -12.00 -7.12 -1.02
N GLU A 13 -12.51 -7.69 0.07
CA GLU A 13 -13.13 -9.02 0.06
C GLU A 13 -14.39 -9.09 -0.83
N LEU A 14 -14.99 -7.95 -1.18
CA LEU A 14 -16.17 -7.91 -2.05
C LEU A 14 -15.89 -8.48 -3.45
N VAL A 15 -14.65 -8.43 -3.93
CA VAL A 15 -14.23 -9.01 -5.21
C VAL A 15 -14.45 -10.53 -5.26
N THR A 16 -14.41 -11.19 -4.13
CA THR A 16 -14.60 -12.64 -4.03
C THR A 16 -15.94 -13.03 -3.40
N THR A 17 -16.44 -12.23 -2.46
CA THR A 17 -17.67 -12.54 -1.71
C THR A 17 -18.94 -12.27 -2.50
N VAL A 18 -18.97 -11.17 -3.28
CA VAL A 18 -20.17 -10.82 -4.08
C VAL A 18 -20.42 -11.80 -5.22
N PRO A 19 -19.44 -12.11 -6.10
CA PRO A 19 -19.67 -13.09 -7.18
C PRO A 19 -19.62 -14.54 -6.67
N GLY A 20 -19.02 -14.75 -5.50
CA GLY A 20 -18.74 -16.08 -4.95
C GLY A 20 -17.52 -16.75 -5.58
N PRO A 21 -16.93 -17.76 -4.91
CA PRO A 21 -15.63 -18.35 -5.29
C PRO A 21 -15.63 -19.01 -6.67
N LYS A 22 -16.78 -19.47 -7.15
CA LYS A 22 -16.88 -20.08 -8.49
C LYS A 22 -16.73 -19.08 -9.62
N LEU A 23 -17.18 -17.83 -9.42
CA LEU A 23 -17.14 -16.78 -10.43
C LEU A 23 -15.96 -15.81 -10.23
N ALA A 24 -15.39 -15.76 -9.02
CA ALA A 24 -14.21 -14.96 -8.72
C ALA A 24 -12.94 -15.63 -9.28
N ASN A 25 -12.76 -15.54 -10.60
CA ASN A 25 -11.63 -16.08 -11.33
C ASN A 25 -11.13 -15.10 -12.38
N ASP A 26 -9.85 -15.21 -12.74
CA ASP A 26 -9.20 -14.40 -13.76
C ASP A 26 -9.33 -12.88 -13.49
N VAL A 27 -9.35 -12.49 -12.21
CA VAL A 27 -9.34 -11.10 -11.78
C VAL A 27 -7.93 -10.74 -11.33
N TYR A 28 -7.41 -9.62 -11.83
CA TYR A 28 -6.09 -9.11 -11.49
C TYR A 28 -6.20 -7.65 -11.07
N PHE A 29 -5.50 -7.27 -10.02
CA PHE A 29 -5.46 -5.87 -9.58
C PHE A 29 -4.12 -5.50 -8.96
N SER A 30 -3.80 -4.22 -8.99
CA SER A 30 -2.65 -3.68 -8.27
C SER A 30 -3.04 -3.28 -6.86
N THR A 31 -2.12 -3.47 -5.90
CA THR A 31 -2.27 -2.96 -4.54
C THR A 31 -0.91 -2.57 -3.95
N HIS A 32 -0.90 -2.05 -2.73
CA HIS A 32 0.30 -1.47 -2.10
C HIS A 32 0.97 -2.38 -1.08
N THR A 33 0.31 -3.46 -0.67
CA THR A 33 0.83 -4.51 0.21
C THR A 33 0.08 -5.81 -0.08
N TYR A 34 0.48 -6.91 0.52
CA TYR A 34 -0.15 -8.21 0.34
C TYR A 34 -0.11 -9.01 1.64
N ARG A 35 -1.02 -9.97 1.76
CA ARG A 35 -1.25 -10.71 3.02
C ARG A 35 -0.06 -11.57 3.46
N GLU A 36 0.76 -12.04 2.52
CA GLU A 36 1.94 -12.87 2.79
C GLU A 36 3.22 -12.03 2.99
N ASP A 37 3.11 -10.72 3.08
CA ASP A 37 4.26 -9.84 3.33
C ASP A 37 4.79 -10.02 4.75
N THR A 38 6.01 -10.53 4.86
CA THR A 38 6.65 -10.85 6.15
C THR A 38 7.67 -9.80 6.60
N ARG A 39 7.73 -8.65 5.94
CA ARG A 39 8.61 -7.57 6.38
C ARG A 39 8.27 -7.14 7.81
N PRO A 40 9.28 -6.85 8.66
CA PRO A 40 9.06 -6.47 10.06
C PRO A 40 8.10 -5.30 10.24
N GLU A 41 8.15 -4.30 9.35
CA GLU A 41 7.29 -3.13 9.36
C GLU A 41 5.81 -3.51 9.18
N VAL A 42 5.54 -4.47 8.29
CA VAL A 42 4.19 -4.96 8.01
C VAL A 42 3.65 -5.77 9.18
N LEU A 43 4.45 -6.71 9.70
CA LEU A 43 4.05 -7.56 10.82
C LEU A 43 3.78 -6.73 12.08
N ASN A 44 4.62 -5.73 12.36
CA ASN A 44 4.41 -4.83 13.49
C ASN A 44 3.14 -3.98 13.32
N PHE A 45 2.91 -3.43 12.12
CA PHE A 45 1.70 -2.67 11.82
C PHE A 45 0.45 -3.52 12.05
N ILE A 46 0.40 -4.75 11.51
CA ILE A 46 -0.74 -5.65 11.68
C ILE A 46 -0.99 -5.92 13.16
N LYS A 47 0.05 -6.24 13.92
CA LYS A 47 -0.04 -6.52 15.37
C LYS A 47 -0.61 -5.33 16.14
N GLU A 48 -0.10 -4.12 15.92
CA GLU A 48 -0.59 -2.92 16.61
C GLU A 48 -2.02 -2.56 16.15
N TYR A 49 -2.34 -2.75 14.87
CA TYR A 49 -3.69 -2.54 14.35
C TYR A 49 -4.70 -3.50 15.00
N GLU A 50 -4.37 -4.79 15.09
CA GLU A 50 -5.22 -5.79 15.76
C GLU A 50 -5.42 -5.50 17.25
N LYS A 51 -4.39 -5.02 17.93
CA LYS A 51 -4.46 -4.62 19.34
C LYS A 51 -5.41 -3.44 19.55
N GLU A 52 -5.39 -2.46 18.63
CA GLU A 52 -6.22 -1.25 18.73
C GLU A 52 -7.67 -1.50 18.30
N TYR A 53 -7.88 -2.25 17.21
CA TYR A 53 -9.21 -2.40 16.60
C TYR A 53 -9.85 -3.77 16.78
N GLY A 54 -9.16 -4.73 17.41
CA GLY A 54 -9.67 -6.10 17.66
C GLY A 54 -9.82 -6.96 16.39
N ARG A 55 -9.28 -6.51 15.25
CA ARG A 55 -9.32 -7.20 13.96
C ARG A 55 -8.14 -6.79 13.09
N PRO A 56 -7.70 -7.65 12.15
CA PRO A 56 -6.67 -7.26 11.19
C PRO A 56 -7.15 -6.16 10.24
N PRO A 57 -6.23 -5.41 9.60
CA PRO A 57 -6.58 -4.47 8.56
C PRO A 57 -7.26 -5.20 7.40
N GLU A 58 -8.34 -4.61 6.87
CA GLU A 58 -9.13 -5.20 5.79
C GLU A 58 -8.35 -5.23 4.46
N ASN A 59 -7.59 -4.17 4.20
CA ASN A 59 -6.89 -3.93 2.95
C ASN A 59 -5.68 -3.01 3.14
N ALA A 60 -4.98 -2.70 2.03
CA ALA A 60 -3.81 -1.83 2.03
C ALA A 60 -4.11 -0.37 2.42
N PHE A 61 -5.35 0.11 2.35
CA PHE A 61 -5.66 1.52 2.65
C PHE A 61 -5.41 1.89 4.11
N ALA A 62 -5.58 0.94 5.04
CA ALA A 62 -5.23 1.15 6.44
C ALA A 62 -3.72 1.43 6.61
N ALA A 63 -2.88 0.66 5.93
CA ALA A 63 -1.43 0.86 5.93
C ALA A 63 -1.03 2.16 5.23
N LEU A 64 -1.68 2.53 4.12
CA LEU A 64 -1.44 3.80 3.43
C LEU A 64 -1.77 5.00 4.31
N GLY A 65 -2.87 4.96 5.07
CA GLY A 65 -3.21 6.00 6.03
C GLY A 65 -2.17 6.14 7.14
N PHE A 66 -1.69 5.02 7.68
CA PHE A 66 -0.61 4.98 8.67
C PHE A 66 0.69 5.57 8.11
N ASP A 67 1.09 5.14 6.92
CA ASP A 67 2.29 5.63 6.24
C ASP A 67 2.22 7.14 5.94
N ALA A 68 1.05 7.64 5.55
CA ALA A 68 0.87 9.06 5.27
C ALA A 68 1.13 9.92 6.51
N VAL A 69 0.63 9.51 7.68
CA VAL A 69 0.89 10.20 8.96
C VAL A 69 2.37 10.12 9.32
N GLY A 70 2.98 8.94 9.21
CA GLY A 70 4.40 8.74 9.49
C GLY A 70 5.30 9.60 8.58
N LEU A 71 4.97 9.68 7.29
CA LEU A 71 5.70 10.48 6.32
C LEU A 71 5.59 12.00 6.61
N ILE A 72 4.42 12.46 7.05
CA ILE A 72 4.22 13.85 7.46
C ILE A 72 5.03 14.16 8.74
N ALA A 73 5.01 13.27 9.73
CA ALA A 73 5.78 13.43 10.97
C ALA A 73 7.29 13.53 10.67
N ASP A 74 7.83 12.61 9.88
CA ASP A 74 9.23 12.66 9.41
C ASP A 74 9.55 13.98 8.67
N ALA A 75 8.65 14.46 7.83
CA ALA A 75 8.84 15.73 7.13
C ALA A 75 8.84 16.92 8.07
N ILE A 76 8.00 16.95 9.11
CA ILE A 76 7.98 17.99 10.14
C ILE A 76 9.31 17.99 10.91
N GLU A 77 9.80 16.83 11.31
CA GLU A 77 11.08 16.71 12.01
C GLU A 77 12.24 17.22 11.16
N ARG A 78 12.30 16.83 9.89
CA ARG A 78 13.35 17.31 8.96
C ARG A 78 13.24 18.80 8.63
N ALA A 79 12.03 19.33 8.54
CA ALA A 79 11.79 20.75 8.28
C ALA A 79 12.02 21.65 9.51
N GLY A 80 11.88 21.09 10.72
CA GLY A 80 11.83 21.86 11.97
C GLY A 80 10.64 22.84 12.01
N SER A 81 9.58 22.61 11.22
CA SER A 81 8.48 23.54 11.01
C SER A 81 7.22 22.84 10.52
N THR A 82 6.05 23.37 10.86
CA THR A 82 4.75 22.94 10.35
C THR A 82 4.23 23.86 9.23
N GLU A 83 5.01 24.86 8.82
CA GLU A 83 4.62 25.77 7.75
C GLU A 83 4.48 25.01 6.40
N PRO A 84 3.41 25.26 5.61
CA PRO A 84 3.11 24.50 4.41
C PRO A 84 4.24 24.44 3.38
N ASP A 85 4.92 25.54 3.13
CA ASP A 85 6.02 25.59 2.15
C ASP A 85 7.25 24.79 2.62
N ALA A 86 7.56 24.83 3.93
CA ALA A 86 8.62 24.04 4.52
C ALA A 86 8.31 22.56 4.44
N LEU A 87 7.07 22.15 4.77
CA LEU A 87 6.61 20.78 4.67
C LEU A 87 6.62 20.28 3.23
N LYS A 88 6.10 21.05 2.29
CA LYS A 88 6.12 20.69 0.86
C LYS A 88 7.54 20.43 0.37
N LYS A 89 8.50 21.28 0.77
CA LYS A 89 9.93 21.11 0.43
C LYS A 89 10.49 19.84 1.07
N ALA A 90 10.21 19.60 2.36
CA ALA A 90 10.70 18.42 3.09
C ALA A 90 10.10 17.11 2.52
N LEU A 91 8.80 17.08 2.23
CA LEU A 91 8.15 15.95 1.59
C LEU A 91 8.75 15.66 0.20
N GLY A 92 8.92 16.69 -0.63
CA GLY A 92 9.52 16.54 -1.95
C GLY A 92 10.99 16.08 -1.94
N ALA A 93 11.69 16.27 -0.82
CA ALA A 93 13.05 15.81 -0.60
C ALA A 93 13.16 14.42 0.06
N THR A 94 12.04 13.76 0.32
CA THR A 94 12.04 12.43 0.95
C THR A 94 12.71 11.40 0.06
N GLN A 95 13.67 10.66 0.62
CA GLN A 95 14.36 9.55 -0.02
C GLN A 95 14.46 8.38 0.94
N GLY A 96 14.07 7.18 0.48
CA GLY A 96 14.23 5.95 1.23
C GLY A 96 13.41 5.87 2.52
N PHE A 97 12.28 6.58 2.63
CA PHE A 97 11.41 6.48 3.80
C PHE A 97 10.82 5.07 3.89
N LYS A 98 11.13 4.37 4.98
CA LYS A 98 10.68 2.99 5.22
C LYS A 98 9.26 3.00 5.75
N ALA A 99 8.32 2.66 4.89
CA ALA A 99 6.91 2.60 5.17
C ALA A 99 6.39 1.15 5.21
N VAL A 100 5.23 0.94 5.81
CA VAL A 100 4.53 -0.36 5.81
C VAL A 100 4.24 -0.82 4.38
N THR A 101 3.81 0.11 3.52
CA THR A 101 3.51 -0.19 2.12
C THR A 101 4.73 -0.18 1.19
N GLY A 102 5.95 -0.18 1.73
CA GLY A 102 7.22 -0.19 0.99
C GLY A 102 8.00 1.10 1.11
N GLU A 103 9.21 1.11 0.57
CA GLU A 103 10.06 2.30 0.58
C GLU A 103 9.47 3.40 -0.30
N ILE A 104 9.43 4.62 0.23
CA ILE A 104 8.89 5.82 -0.46
C ILE A 104 10.03 6.79 -0.77
N THR A 105 10.16 7.15 -2.04
CA THR A 105 11.13 8.13 -2.53
C THR A 105 10.48 9.09 -3.52
N TYR A 106 10.63 10.39 -3.29
CA TYR A 106 10.22 11.44 -4.22
C TYR A 106 11.40 11.85 -5.11
N ALA A 107 11.71 11.04 -6.12
CA ALA A 107 12.83 11.28 -7.03
C ALA A 107 12.48 12.21 -8.21
N ARG A 108 11.19 12.54 -8.38
CA ARG A 108 10.70 13.30 -9.54
C ARG A 108 9.94 14.54 -9.11
N PRO A 109 10.01 15.66 -9.86
CA PRO A 109 9.29 16.89 -9.54
C PRO A 109 7.78 16.79 -9.70
N THR A 110 7.24 15.62 -10.03
CA THR A 110 5.81 15.37 -10.26
C THR A 110 4.98 15.28 -8.98
N GLY A 111 5.61 15.20 -7.79
CA GLY A 111 4.89 14.95 -6.53
C GLY A 111 4.36 13.51 -6.39
N VAL A 112 4.68 12.63 -7.33
CA VAL A 112 4.32 11.21 -7.28
C VAL A 112 5.53 10.42 -6.75
N PRO A 113 5.38 9.68 -5.64
CA PRO A 113 6.49 8.89 -5.10
C PRO A 113 6.77 7.68 -6.00
N VAL A 114 8.02 7.26 -5.96
CA VAL A 114 8.42 5.96 -6.52
C VAL A 114 8.34 4.94 -5.39
N LYS A 115 7.57 3.89 -5.59
CA LYS A 115 7.43 2.78 -4.64
C LYS A 115 7.01 1.49 -5.38
N GLY A 116 7.20 0.35 -4.74
CA GLY A 116 6.74 -0.93 -5.27
C GLY A 116 5.22 -1.04 -5.33
N VAL A 117 4.75 -1.85 -6.25
CA VAL A 117 3.32 -2.18 -6.44
C VAL A 117 3.20 -3.70 -6.51
N SER A 118 2.27 -4.27 -5.75
CA SER A 118 1.96 -5.69 -5.77
C SER A 118 0.85 -5.97 -6.78
N ILE A 119 1.01 -6.99 -7.59
CA ILE A 119 -0.01 -7.48 -8.52
C ILE A 119 -0.63 -8.74 -7.90
N ILE A 120 -1.92 -8.68 -7.68
CA ILE A 120 -2.71 -9.75 -7.09
C ILE A 120 -3.55 -10.40 -8.17
N GLY A 121 -3.56 -11.72 -8.21
CA GLY A 121 -4.48 -12.53 -9.00
C GLY A 121 -5.50 -13.23 -8.11
N VAL A 122 -6.74 -13.35 -8.58
CA VAL A 122 -7.81 -14.08 -7.90
C VAL A 122 -8.13 -15.34 -8.69
N LYS A 123 -8.08 -16.47 -8.01
CA LYS A 123 -8.44 -17.78 -8.58
C LYS A 123 -9.26 -18.59 -7.60
N SER A 124 -10.45 -19.01 -8.02
CA SER A 124 -11.40 -19.76 -7.19
C SER A 124 -11.66 -19.08 -5.84
N GLY A 125 -11.81 -17.76 -5.87
CA GLY A 125 -12.03 -16.93 -4.67
C GLY A 125 -10.81 -16.72 -3.77
N ASN A 126 -9.62 -17.22 -4.15
CA ASN A 126 -8.39 -17.06 -3.39
C ASN A 126 -7.49 -16.00 -4.03
N TYR A 127 -6.93 -15.14 -3.18
CA TYR A 127 -5.94 -14.14 -3.58
C TYR A 127 -4.55 -14.78 -3.65
N LYS A 128 -3.76 -14.39 -4.65
CA LYS A 128 -2.38 -14.80 -4.79
C LYS A 128 -1.55 -13.64 -5.30
N VAL A 129 -0.41 -13.40 -4.67
CA VAL A 129 0.60 -12.48 -5.20
C VAL A 129 1.17 -13.09 -6.48
N MET A 130 1.05 -12.36 -7.57
CA MET A 130 1.61 -12.75 -8.87
C MET A 130 3.00 -12.18 -9.06
N GLU A 131 3.17 -10.91 -8.67
CA GLU A 131 4.43 -10.18 -8.81
C GLU A 131 4.44 -8.98 -7.86
N VAL A 132 5.64 -8.59 -7.41
CA VAL A 132 5.88 -7.28 -6.81
C VAL A 132 6.75 -6.51 -7.78
N TRP A 133 6.18 -5.47 -8.39
CA TRP A 133 6.87 -4.67 -9.39
C TRP A 133 7.46 -3.41 -8.78
N TYR A 134 8.72 -3.13 -9.10
CA TYR A 134 9.42 -1.91 -8.69
C TYR A 134 9.71 -1.06 -9.93
N PRO A 135 9.27 0.21 -9.96
CA PRO A 135 9.54 1.09 -11.09
C PRO A 135 11.05 1.31 -11.23
N LYS A 136 11.53 1.26 -12.48
CA LYS A 136 12.91 1.66 -12.81
C LYS A 136 12.95 3.17 -13.01
N TYR A 137 13.98 3.81 -12.47
CA TYR A 137 14.22 5.25 -12.62
C TYR A 137 14.80 5.58 -13.99
#